data_9349e1ea5eb1d65c58b54af0b50d934b
#
_entry.id   9349e1ea5eb1d65c58b54af0b50d934b
#
_cell.length_a   1.000
_cell.length_b   1.000
_cell.length_c   1.000
_cell.angle_alpha   90.00
_cell.angle_beta   90.00
_cell.angle_gamma   90.00
#
_symmetry.space_group_name_H-M   'P 1'
#
loop_
_entity.id
_entity.type
_entity.pdbx_description
1 polymer ?
#
loop_
_entity_poly.entity_id
_entity_poly.type
_entity_poly.pdbx_seq_one_letter_code
_entity_poly.pdbx_strand_id
1 'polypeptide(L)'
;MNAQNVISSFATLNENNEVVSFNFAEFDALVSELVTERAKIRKDNKEAIKAQKEADNEVLAKAGKAYYDSLGVGKEFDYKTADGTLVHARKIETKSKSGATAACEVISGIECAKSNKRFPKFHQVIVPAEQAA
;
A
#
# COMPACT_ATOMS: atom_id res chain seq x y z
N MET A 1 -0.16 20.19 21.45
CA MET A 1 -0.74 19.71 22.74
C MET A 1 -0.12 18.35 23.06
N ASN A 2 0.47 18.17 24.22
CA ASN A 2 0.99 16.88 24.64
C ASN A 2 0.08 16.26 25.72
N ALA A 3 0.29 14.97 26.01
CA ALA A 3 -0.53 14.24 26.97
C ALA A 3 -0.49 14.86 28.37
N GLN A 4 0.66 15.36 28.77
CA GLN A 4 0.86 15.94 30.08
C GLN A 4 0.02 17.22 30.31
N ASN A 5 -0.11 18.06 29.27
CA ASN A 5 -0.98 19.25 29.34
C ASN A 5 -2.46 18.86 29.47
N VAL A 6 -2.87 17.81 28.76
CA VAL A 6 -4.25 17.30 28.84
C VAL A 6 -4.52 16.75 30.25
N ILE A 7 -3.61 15.94 30.78
CA ILE A 7 -3.73 15.36 32.13
C ILE A 7 -3.81 16.46 33.19
N SER A 8 -2.96 17.49 33.06
CA SER A 8 -2.94 18.62 33.99
C SER A 8 -4.27 19.39 34.06
N SER A 9 -5.05 19.39 32.96
CA SER A 9 -6.36 20.05 32.90
C SER A 9 -7.40 19.40 33.80
N PHE A 10 -7.22 18.13 34.16
CA PHE A 10 -8.14 17.36 35.00
C PHE A 10 -7.65 17.19 36.45
N ALA A 11 -6.45 17.65 36.73
CA ALA A 11 -5.80 17.51 38.02
C ALA A 11 -5.96 18.79 38.85
N THR A 12 -6.17 18.64 40.17
CA THR A 12 -6.08 19.74 41.11
C THR A 12 -4.74 19.63 41.84
N LEU A 13 -3.95 20.68 41.79
CA LEU A 13 -2.62 20.73 42.41
C LEU A 13 -2.60 21.52 43.69
N ASN A 14 -1.73 21.17 44.63
CA ASN A 14 -1.47 21.94 45.83
C ASN A 14 -0.36 22.99 45.56
N GLU A 15 0.05 23.72 46.61
CA GLU A 15 1.09 24.75 46.55
C GLU A 15 2.43 24.22 46.07
N ASN A 16 2.71 22.92 46.25
CA ASN A 16 3.94 22.24 45.86
C ASN A 16 3.87 21.58 44.48
N ASN A 17 2.80 21.85 43.70
CA ASN A 17 2.53 21.22 42.40
C ASN A 17 2.31 19.70 42.48
N GLU A 18 1.86 19.20 43.63
CA GLU A 18 1.48 17.79 43.79
C GLU A 18 -0.01 17.60 43.48
N VAL A 19 -0.37 16.52 42.84
CA VAL A 19 -1.74 16.18 42.49
C VAL A 19 -2.49 15.77 43.79
N VAL A 20 -3.48 16.56 44.21
CA VAL A 20 -4.33 16.26 45.38
C VAL A 20 -5.68 15.66 44.98
N SER A 21 -6.14 15.91 43.78
CA SER A 21 -7.33 15.26 43.22
C SER A 21 -7.28 15.26 41.70
N PHE A 22 -8.04 14.34 41.12
CA PHE A 22 -8.11 14.20 39.68
C PHE A 22 -9.55 13.90 39.27
N ASN A 23 -10.08 14.63 38.30
CA ASN A 23 -11.44 14.41 37.83
C ASN A 23 -11.48 13.25 36.83
N PHE A 24 -11.57 12.03 37.35
CA PHE A 24 -11.62 10.82 36.54
C PHE A 24 -12.87 10.73 35.66
N ALA A 25 -14.01 11.22 36.16
CA ALA A 25 -15.25 11.14 35.37
C ALA A 25 -15.16 11.93 34.06
N GLU A 26 -14.69 13.16 34.12
CA GLU A 26 -14.49 14.00 32.93
C GLU A 26 -13.35 13.50 32.05
N PHE A 27 -12.27 13.05 32.67
CA PHE A 27 -11.13 12.50 31.96
C PHE A 27 -11.53 11.23 31.18
N ASP A 28 -12.23 10.31 31.83
CA ASP A 28 -12.68 9.07 31.20
C ASP A 28 -13.67 9.33 30.05
N ALA A 29 -14.54 10.34 30.21
CA ALA A 29 -15.44 10.76 29.15
C ALA A 29 -14.67 11.30 27.95
N LEU A 30 -13.62 12.09 28.17
CA LEU A 30 -12.76 12.59 27.12
C LEU A 30 -12.00 11.44 26.42
N VAL A 31 -11.47 10.48 27.17
CA VAL A 31 -10.78 9.31 26.62
C VAL A 31 -11.73 8.51 25.74
N SER A 32 -12.98 8.28 26.18
CA SER A 32 -13.98 7.57 25.38
C SER A 32 -14.29 8.30 24.06
N GLU A 33 -14.43 9.63 24.12
CA GLU A 33 -14.64 10.46 22.94
C GLU A 33 -13.45 10.37 21.98
N LEU A 34 -12.22 10.47 22.50
CA LEU A 34 -11.00 10.36 21.69
C LEU A 34 -10.84 8.98 21.03
N VAL A 35 -11.22 7.92 21.72
CA VAL A 35 -11.20 6.55 21.17
C VAL A 35 -12.19 6.43 20.02
N THR A 36 -13.39 7.00 20.15
CA THR A 36 -14.40 7.02 19.09
C THR A 36 -13.91 7.80 17.86
N GLU A 37 -13.36 8.99 18.08
CA GLU A 37 -12.79 9.81 17.01
C GLU A 37 -11.61 9.12 16.34
N ARG A 38 -10.77 8.45 17.10
CA ARG A 38 -9.63 7.68 16.55
C ARG A 38 -10.11 6.57 15.63
N ALA A 39 -11.15 5.84 16.01
CA ALA A 39 -11.71 4.77 15.19
C ALA A 39 -12.26 5.31 13.88
N LYS A 40 -12.94 6.45 13.93
CA LYS A 40 -13.46 7.14 12.74
C LYS A 40 -12.34 7.60 11.81
N ILE A 41 -11.31 8.23 12.36
CA ILE A 41 -10.15 8.70 11.59
C ILE A 41 -9.43 7.52 10.93
N ARG A 42 -9.25 6.41 11.62
CA ARG A 42 -8.64 5.20 11.07
C ARG A 42 -9.44 4.63 9.89
N LYS A 43 -10.76 4.63 10.01
CA LYS A 43 -11.65 4.17 8.95
C LYS A 43 -11.54 5.07 7.72
N ASP A 44 -11.66 6.39 7.91
CA ASP A 44 -11.57 7.37 6.83
C ASP A 44 -10.21 7.32 6.15
N ASN A 45 -9.14 7.20 6.94
CA ASN A 45 -7.78 7.10 6.44
C ASN A 45 -7.56 5.83 5.63
N LYS A 46 -8.12 4.70 6.06
CA LYS A 46 -8.04 3.44 5.33
C LYS A 46 -8.71 3.54 3.96
N GLU A 47 -9.88 4.17 3.90
CA GLU A 47 -10.60 4.40 2.63
C GLU A 47 -9.81 5.33 1.70
N ALA A 48 -9.22 6.39 2.24
CA ALA A 48 -8.39 7.32 1.47
C ALA A 48 -7.13 6.65 0.92
N ILE A 49 -6.46 5.84 1.74
CA ILE A 49 -5.27 5.08 1.32
C ILE A 49 -5.63 4.08 0.22
N LYS A 50 -6.76 3.39 0.37
CA LYS A 50 -7.22 2.44 -0.64
C LYS A 50 -7.50 3.14 -1.97
N ALA A 51 -8.21 4.28 -1.95
CA ALA A 51 -8.51 5.05 -3.15
C ALA A 51 -7.23 5.56 -3.83
N GLN A 52 -6.27 6.06 -3.05
CA GLN A 52 -4.98 6.52 -3.56
C GLN A 52 -4.19 5.38 -4.20
N LYS A 53 -4.18 4.22 -3.57
CA LYS A 53 -3.50 3.03 -4.09
C LYS A 53 -4.12 2.55 -5.40
N GLU A 54 -5.45 2.56 -5.51
CA GLU A 54 -6.15 2.21 -6.74
C GLU A 54 -5.82 3.19 -7.87
N ALA A 55 -5.77 4.49 -7.59
CA ALA A 55 -5.39 5.51 -8.55
C ALA A 55 -3.94 5.35 -9.01
N ASP A 56 -3.02 5.10 -8.08
CA ASP A 56 -1.60 4.86 -8.38
C ASP A 56 -1.42 3.59 -9.23
N ASN A 57 -2.13 2.52 -8.91
CA ASN A 57 -2.09 1.29 -9.68
C ASN A 57 -2.63 1.48 -11.10
N GLU A 58 -3.64 2.31 -11.29
CA GLU A 58 -4.17 2.63 -12.61
C GLU A 58 -3.13 3.32 -13.49
N VAL A 59 -2.41 4.30 -12.93
CA VAL A 59 -1.31 4.98 -13.63
C VAL A 59 -0.19 4.00 -13.96
N LEU A 60 0.21 3.17 -12.99
CA LEU A 60 1.24 2.15 -13.18
C LEU A 60 0.82 1.10 -14.21
N ALA A 61 -0.46 0.73 -14.23
CA ALA A 61 -0.99 -0.23 -15.20
C ALA A 61 -0.91 0.30 -16.63
N LYS A 62 -1.22 1.57 -16.84
CA LYS A 62 -1.09 2.20 -18.17
C LYS A 62 0.36 2.20 -18.66
N ALA A 63 1.29 2.59 -17.79
CA ALA A 63 2.71 2.62 -18.11
C ALA A 63 3.25 1.20 -18.34
N GLY A 64 2.88 0.25 -17.49
CA GLY A 64 3.30 -1.15 -17.61
C GLY A 64 2.77 -1.81 -18.88
N LYS A 65 1.51 -1.54 -19.24
CA LYS A 65 0.92 -2.05 -20.47
C LYS A 65 1.61 -1.48 -21.71
N ALA A 66 1.86 -0.18 -21.74
CA ALA A 66 2.55 0.47 -22.86
C ALA A 66 3.95 -0.11 -23.04
N TYR A 67 4.68 -0.29 -21.95
CA TYR A 67 6.01 -0.90 -21.99
C TYR A 67 5.95 -2.34 -22.46
N TYR A 68 5.07 -3.15 -21.89
CA TYR A 68 4.91 -4.56 -22.27
C TYR A 68 4.52 -4.70 -23.74
N ASP A 69 3.58 -3.89 -24.23
CA ASP A 69 3.13 -3.92 -25.62
C ASP A 69 4.25 -3.51 -26.59
N SER A 70 5.19 -2.66 -26.14
CA SER A 70 6.34 -2.24 -26.94
C SER A 70 7.40 -3.33 -27.07
N LEU A 71 7.37 -4.35 -26.20
CA LEU A 71 8.31 -5.47 -26.26
C LEU A 71 7.91 -6.48 -27.32
N GLY A 72 8.90 -6.98 -28.05
CA GLY A 72 8.70 -8.14 -28.92
C GLY A 72 8.60 -9.43 -28.10
N VAL A 73 7.87 -10.41 -28.63
CA VAL A 73 7.81 -11.75 -28.01
C VAL A 73 9.23 -12.32 -27.88
N GLY A 74 9.55 -12.86 -26.69
CA GLY A 74 10.86 -13.35 -26.33
C GLY A 74 11.78 -12.33 -25.66
N LYS A 75 11.37 -11.06 -25.59
CA LYS A 75 12.14 -10.04 -24.88
C LYS A 75 11.90 -10.15 -23.37
N GLU A 76 12.94 -9.85 -22.61
CA GLU A 76 12.95 -9.95 -21.15
C GLU A 76 12.44 -8.68 -20.49
N PHE A 77 11.76 -8.85 -19.37
CA PHE A 77 11.32 -7.75 -18.52
C PHE A 77 11.23 -8.23 -17.07
N ASP A 78 11.10 -7.28 -16.15
CA ASP A 78 10.97 -7.57 -14.71
C ASP A 78 9.58 -7.18 -14.22
N TYR A 79 9.10 -7.90 -13.23
CA TYR A 79 7.89 -7.51 -12.50
C TYR A 79 8.03 -7.83 -11.02
N LYS A 80 7.20 -7.20 -10.19
CA LYS A 80 7.13 -7.50 -8.76
C LYS A 80 5.81 -8.18 -8.43
N THR A 81 5.89 -9.25 -7.63
CA THR A 81 4.71 -9.91 -7.09
C THR A 81 4.06 -9.06 -6.00
N ALA A 82 2.86 -9.46 -5.56
CA ALA A 82 2.14 -8.73 -4.51
C ALA A 82 2.92 -8.66 -3.17
N ASP A 83 3.80 -9.64 -2.91
CA ASP A 83 4.65 -9.67 -1.72
C ASP A 83 5.97 -8.89 -1.89
N GLY A 84 6.20 -8.27 -3.05
CA GLY A 84 7.40 -7.50 -3.33
C GLY A 84 8.56 -8.28 -3.93
N THR A 85 8.38 -9.56 -4.25
CA THR A 85 9.44 -10.37 -4.87
C THR A 85 9.69 -9.91 -6.30
N LEU A 86 10.96 -9.65 -6.64
CA LEU A 86 11.37 -9.29 -7.99
C LEU A 86 11.49 -10.56 -8.84
N VAL A 87 10.82 -10.57 -9.98
CA VAL A 87 10.82 -11.70 -10.91
C VAL A 87 11.35 -11.22 -12.26
N HIS A 88 12.31 -11.97 -12.80
CA HIS A 88 12.83 -11.76 -14.16
C HIS A 88 12.12 -12.74 -15.09
N ALA A 89 11.55 -12.23 -16.18
CA ALA A 89 10.69 -13.00 -17.07
C ALA A 89 10.86 -12.58 -18.53
N ARG A 90 10.28 -13.36 -19.42
CA ARG A 90 10.32 -13.12 -20.86
C ARG A 90 8.90 -13.08 -21.40
N LYS A 91 8.61 -12.11 -22.26
CA LYS A 91 7.32 -11.98 -22.90
C LYS A 91 7.02 -13.19 -23.78
N ILE A 92 5.82 -13.74 -23.62
CA ILE A 92 5.33 -14.84 -24.45
C ILE A 92 4.09 -14.42 -25.23
N GLU A 93 3.84 -15.09 -26.34
CA GLU A 93 2.63 -14.89 -27.11
C GLU A 93 1.50 -15.68 -26.47
N THR A 94 0.55 -14.99 -25.83
CA THR A 94 -0.68 -15.62 -25.36
C THR A 94 -1.85 -14.71 -25.71
N LYS A 95 -2.92 -15.31 -26.14
CA LYS A 95 -4.19 -14.61 -26.30
C LYS A 95 -4.89 -14.63 -24.94
N SER A 96 -4.57 -13.66 -24.07
CA SER A 96 -5.35 -13.43 -22.87
C SER A 96 -6.74 -12.97 -23.29
N LYS A 97 -7.76 -13.64 -22.81
CA LYS A 97 -9.15 -13.30 -23.12
C LYS A 97 -9.52 -11.88 -22.67
N SER A 98 -8.87 -11.36 -21.63
CA SER A 98 -9.14 -10.03 -21.08
C SER A 98 -8.13 -8.96 -21.49
N GLY A 99 -6.96 -9.35 -22.00
CA GLY A 99 -5.87 -8.41 -22.30
C GLY A 99 -5.37 -7.63 -21.09
N ALA A 100 -5.68 -8.10 -19.87
CA ALA A 100 -5.44 -7.37 -18.62
C ALA A 100 -4.14 -7.79 -17.92
N THR A 101 -3.38 -8.71 -18.49
CA THR A 101 -2.17 -9.25 -17.87
C THR A 101 -1.00 -9.29 -18.83
N ALA A 102 0.22 -9.23 -18.27
CA ALA A 102 1.48 -9.33 -19.00
C ALA A 102 1.93 -10.79 -19.04
N ALA A 103 1.41 -11.56 -19.98
CA ALA A 103 1.76 -12.96 -20.12
C ALA A 103 3.27 -13.14 -20.29
N CYS A 104 3.87 -14.01 -19.49
CA CYS A 104 5.31 -14.22 -19.48
C CYS A 104 5.72 -15.61 -19.05
N GLU A 105 6.99 -15.95 -19.31
CA GLU A 105 7.64 -17.13 -18.80
C GLU A 105 8.74 -16.71 -17.83
N VAL A 106 8.70 -17.23 -16.61
CA VAL A 106 9.65 -16.88 -15.55
C VAL A 106 11.04 -17.45 -15.88
N ILE A 107 12.05 -16.57 -15.77
CA ILE A 107 13.46 -16.95 -15.92
C ILE A 107 14.11 -17.15 -14.56
N SER A 108 13.87 -16.22 -13.63
CA SER A 108 14.41 -16.27 -12.26
C SER A 108 13.57 -15.43 -11.30
N GLY A 109 13.79 -15.61 -10.01
CA GLY A 109 13.15 -14.84 -8.96
C GLY A 109 12.11 -15.61 -8.14
N ILE A 110 11.44 -16.57 -8.73
CA ILE A 110 10.51 -17.48 -8.03
C ILE A 110 10.69 -18.91 -8.53
N GLU A 111 10.39 -19.88 -7.68
CA GLU A 111 10.38 -21.28 -8.06
C GLU A 111 9.05 -21.64 -8.75
N CYS A 112 9.15 -22.36 -9.84
CA CYS A 112 8.00 -22.78 -10.63
C CYS A 112 7.88 -24.30 -10.62
N ALA A 113 6.91 -24.82 -9.86
CA ALA A 113 6.75 -26.27 -9.65
C ALA A 113 6.17 -27.02 -10.87
N LYS A 114 5.27 -26.40 -11.62
CA LYS A 114 4.57 -27.06 -12.75
C LYS A 114 4.71 -26.34 -14.08
N SER A 115 4.68 -25.03 -14.07
CA SER A 115 4.75 -24.22 -15.28
C SER A 115 5.46 -22.91 -14.98
N ASN A 116 6.33 -22.49 -15.89
CA ASN A 116 7.01 -21.19 -15.80
C ASN A 116 6.12 -20.04 -16.27
N LYS A 117 4.95 -20.33 -16.81
CA LYS A 117 4.04 -19.28 -17.29
C LYS A 117 3.39 -18.56 -16.14
N ARG A 118 3.37 -17.23 -16.22
CA ARG A 118 2.73 -16.35 -15.22
C ARG A 118 2.01 -15.22 -15.94
N PHE A 119 1.06 -14.64 -15.25
CA PHE A 119 0.21 -13.59 -15.79
C PHE A 119 0.12 -12.41 -14.82
N PRO A 120 1.26 -11.71 -14.57
CA PRO A 120 1.24 -10.55 -13.68
C PRO A 120 0.35 -9.45 -14.25
N LYS A 121 -0.24 -8.66 -13.37
CA LYS A 121 -1.01 -7.48 -13.78
C LYS A 121 -0.04 -6.41 -14.29
N PHE A 122 -0.52 -5.55 -15.17
CA PHE A 122 0.33 -4.52 -15.77
C PHE A 122 0.95 -3.56 -14.76
N HIS A 123 0.24 -3.25 -13.65
CA HIS A 123 0.80 -2.38 -12.62
C HIS A 123 2.00 -3.00 -11.90
N GLN A 124 2.16 -4.32 -11.97
CA GLN A 124 3.29 -5.04 -11.38
C GLN A 124 4.54 -5.02 -12.27
N VAL A 125 4.38 -4.74 -13.56
CA VAL A 125 5.49 -4.67 -14.51
C VAL A 125 6.38 -3.48 -14.18
N ILE A 126 7.69 -3.72 -14.10
CA ILE A 126 8.67 -2.66 -13.82
C ILE A 126 9.06 -2.00 -15.14
N VAL A 127 8.69 -0.73 -15.27
CA VAL A 127 9.08 0.08 -16.43
C VAL A 127 10.45 0.68 -16.16
N PRO A 128 11.46 0.42 -17.02
CA PRO A 128 12.79 1.04 -16.84
C PRO A 128 12.71 2.56 -16.85
N ALA A 129 13.57 3.23 -16.08
CA ALA A 129 13.60 4.69 -16.00
C ALA A 129 13.78 5.35 -17.36
N GLU A 130 14.49 4.73 -18.28
CA GLU A 130 14.70 5.19 -19.65
C GLU A 130 13.41 5.22 -20.49
N GLN A 131 12.42 4.40 -20.12
CA GLN A 131 11.14 4.27 -20.81
C GLN A 131 10.01 5.02 -20.11
N ALA A 132 10.25 5.51 -18.88
CA ALA A 132 9.23 6.14 -18.05
C ALA A 132 9.04 7.64 -18.33
N ALA A 133 9.82 8.19 -19.22
CA ALA A 133 9.74 9.61 -19.59
C ALA A 133 8.57 9.90 -20.54
#